data_1a59f3546473a46c33aa3467a5e086f5
#
_entry.id   1a59f3546473a46c33aa3467a5e086f5
#
_cell.length_a   1.000
_cell.length_b   1.000
_cell.length_c   1.000
_cell.angle_alpha   90.00
_cell.angle_beta   90.00
_cell.angle_gamma   90.00
#
_symmetry.space_group_name_H-M   'P 1'
#
loop_
_entity.id
_entity.type
_entity.pdbx_description
1 polymer ?
#
loop_
_entity_poly.entity_id
_entity_poly.type
_entity_poly.pdbx_seq_one_letter_code
_entity_poly.pdbx_strand_id
1 'polypeptide(L)'
;MVRIGPAVCHARNMSERGLVLVVEDEKPISDLLRLYLGREGFGVHAEFDGPGGLTAARTKHPVAIILDVGLPGIDGTEVCRQLRAEDNWVPVIFCTARDDEVDRVLGLELGADDYVTKPFSPREVVARVKSLVRRSGLAHRDSQPITIGGVTVDTTQRRVYMGDQEVSLTATEFDLLAHLVAEPGRVFSRDQLLAEVWGYAAVVGTRTVDVHVAQLRSKLGDASPIRTVRGVGYASEVPRHG
;
A
#
# COMPACT_ATOMS: atom_id res chain seq x y z
N MET A 1 -32.64 -42.19 27.25
CA MET A 1 -31.89 -41.19 28.03
C MET A 1 -30.67 -40.81 27.22
N VAL A 2 -30.84 -39.82 26.33
CA VAL A 2 -29.80 -39.38 25.38
C VAL A 2 -29.10 -38.17 26.02
N ARG A 3 -27.80 -38.30 26.32
CA ARG A 3 -26.96 -37.18 26.81
C ARG A 3 -26.55 -36.31 25.63
N ILE A 4 -27.10 -35.13 25.55
CA ILE A 4 -26.64 -34.07 24.66
C ILE A 4 -25.41 -33.45 25.33
N GLY A 5 -24.22 -33.71 24.79
CA GLY A 5 -22.98 -33.04 25.18
C GLY A 5 -23.00 -31.57 24.75
N PRO A 6 -22.33 -30.65 25.47
CA PRO A 6 -22.29 -29.24 25.11
C PRO A 6 -21.50 -29.06 23.81
N ALA A 7 -22.16 -28.46 22.81
CA ALA A 7 -21.49 -27.98 21.61
C ALA A 7 -20.42 -26.92 22.00
N VAL A 8 -19.17 -27.31 21.91
CA VAL A 8 -18.04 -26.37 22.03
C VAL A 8 -18.08 -25.44 20.81
N CYS A 9 -18.64 -24.26 21.03
CA CYS A 9 -18.60 -23.18 20.06
C CYS A 9 -17.13 -22.71 19.92
N HIS A 10 -16.39 -23.33 19.01
CA HIS A 10 -15.10 -22.83 18.61
C HIS A 10 -15.33 -21.54 17.81
N ALA A 11 -15.12 -20.43 18.49
CA ALA A 11 -14.98 -19.12 17.86
C ALA A 11 -13.73 -19.12 16.95
N ARG A 12 -13.81 -19.75 15.78
CA ARG A 12 -12.93 -19.49 14.65
C ARG A 12 -13.47 -18.25 13.91
N ASN A 13 -13.27 -17.09 14.50
CA ASN A 13 -13.45 -15.83 13.81
C ASN A 13 -12.05 -15.31 13.38
N MET A 14 -11.32 -16.11 12.62
CA MET A 14 -10.25 -15.59 11.78
C MET A 14 -10.92 -15.11 10.50
N SER A 15 -10.94 -13.80 10.28
CA SER A 15 -11.45 -13.20 9.06
C SER A 15 -10.74 -13.82 7.85
N GLU A 16 -11.50 -14.26 6.86
CA GLU A 16 -10.98 -14.93 5.66
C GLU A 16 -9.99 -14.05 4.87
N ARG A 17 -10.02 -12.73 5.08
CA ARG A 17 -9.21 -11.72 4.34
C ARG A 17 -8.02 -11.14 5.09
N GLY A 18 -7.79 -11.57 6.33
CA GLY A 18 -6.70 -11.07 7.17
C GLY A 18 -7.12 -9.92 8.10
N LEU A 19 -6.17 -9.45 8.90
CA LEU A 19 -6.35 -8.42 9.92
C LEU A 19 -5.95 -7.05 9.36
N VAL A 20 -6.82 -6.06 9.45
CA VAL A 20 -6.50 -4.65 9.19
C VAL A 20 -6.29 -3.95 10.53
N LEU A 21 -5.18 -3.24 10.68
CA LEU A 21 -4.91 -2.38 11.82
C LEU A 21 -5.45 -0.98 11.51
N VAL A 22 -6.25 -0.43 12.42
CA VAL A 22 -6.77 0.95 12.37
C VAL A 22 -6.14 1.71 13.52
N VAL A 23 -5.34 2.74 13.23
CA VAL A 23 -4.72 3.62 14.21
C VAL A 23 -5.34 5.00 14.04
N GLU A 24 -6.27 5.35 14.92
CA GLU A 24 -7.13 6.53 14.81
C GLU A 24 -7.59 6.94 16.21
N ASP A 25 -7.28 8.15 16.65
CA ASP A 25 -7.61 8.64 17.99
C ASP A 25 -9.09 8.98 18.17
N GLU A 26 -9.77 9.33 17.07
CA GLU A 26 -11.21 9.58 17.07
C GLU A 26 -12.00 8.27 17.06
N LYS A 27 -12.46 7.83 18.24
CA LYS A 27 -13.21 6.58 18.40
C LYS A 27 -14.41 6.42 17.45
N PRO A 28 -15.23 7.46 17.15
CA PRO A 28 -16.33 7.32 16.18
C PRO A 28 -15.86 6.95 14.77
N ILE A 29 -14.71 7.47 14.33
CA ILE A 29 -14.12 7.16 13.02
C ILE A 29 -13.60 5.72 13.03
N SER A 30 -12.88 5.33 14.08
CA SER A 30 -12.37 3.97 14.25
C SER A 30 -13.49 2.93 14.27
N ASP A 31 -14.58 3.17 15.02
CA ASP A 31 -15.75 2.28 15.08
C ASP A 31 -16.45 2.17 13.73
N LEU A 32 -16.55 3.27 12.98
CA LEU A 32 -17.12 3.31 11.64
C LEU A 32 -16.28 2.49 10.64
N LEU A 33 -14.97 2.65 10.64
CA LEU A 33 -14.05 1.87 9.81
C LEU A 33 -14.13 0.37 10.16
N ARG A 34 -14.18 0.03 11.45
CA ARG A 34 -14.34 -1.36 11.92
C ARG A 34 -15.62 -1.98 11.38
N LEU A 35 -16.74 -1.25 11.40
CA LEU A 35 -18.02 -1.73 10.89
C LEU A 35 -17.94 -2.04 9.39
N TYR A 36 -17.38 -1.14 8.60
CA TYR A 36 -17.33 -1.29 7.14
C TYR A 36 -16.32 -2.36 6.70
N LEU A 37 -15.15 -2.42 7.32
CA LEU A 37 -14.13 -3.45 7.05
C LEU A 37 -14.64 -4.84 7.46
N GLY A 38 -15.32 -4.94 8.62
CA GLY A 38 -15.91 -6.20 9.08
C GLY A 38 -16.96 -6.75 8.12
N ARG A 39 -17.79 -5.89 7.50
CA ARG A 39 -18.76 -6.28 6.47
C ARG A 39 -18.10 -6.88 5.22
N GLU A 40 -16.87 -6.50 4.94
CA GLU A 40 -16.09 -7.02 3.82
C GLU A 40 -15.24 -8.26 4.19
N GLY A 41 -15.39 -8.78 5.41
CA GLY A 41 -14.72 -10.00 5.87
C GLY A 41 -13.30 -9.78 6.41
N PHE A 42 -12.90 -8.55 6.72
CA PHE A 42 -11.64 -8.29 7.42
C PHE A 42 -11.82 -8.38 8.94
N GLY A 43 -10.79 -8.93 9.63
CA GLY A 43 -10.60 -8.67 11.05
C GLY A 43 -10.12 -7.24 11.25
N VAL A 44 -10.47 -6.61 12.36
CA VAL A 44 -10.01 -5.25 12.65
C VAL A 44 -9.46 -5.18 14.07
N HIS A 45 -8.23 -4.72 14.20
CA HIS A 45 -7.64 -4.30 15.46
C HIS A 45 -7.55 -2.77 15.46
N ALA A 46 -7.94 -2.14 16.55
CA ALA A 46 -7.90 -0.69 16.67
C ALA A 46 -6.95 -0.26 17.78
N GLU A 47 -6.16 0.76 17.49
CA GLU A 47 -5.32 1.50 18.44
C GLU A 47 -5.64 2.99 18.33
N PHE A 48 -5.38 3.75 19.38
CA PHE A 48 -5.81 5.14 19.51
C PHE A 48 -4.65 6.13 19.66
N ASP A 49 -3.42 5.64 19.59
CA ASP A 49 -2.19 6.43 19.64
C ASP A 49 -1.08 5.80 18.80
N GLY A 50 -0.04 6.57 18.50
CA GLY A 50 1.07 6.11 17.68
C GLY A 50 1.88 4.98 18.29
N PRO A 51 2.25 5.02 19.59
CA PRO A 51 2.99 3.94 20.24
C PRO A 51 2.25 2.60 20.25
N GLY A 52 0.93 2.63 20.53
CA GLY A 52 0.05 1.46 20.44
C GLY A 52 -0.01 0.91 19.01
N GLY A 53 -0.23 1.81 18.03
CA GLY A 53 -0.24 1.47 16.61
C GLY A 53 1.05 0.79 16.15
N LEU A 54 2.21 1.33 16.52
CA LEU A 54 3.51 0.77 16.19
C LEU A 54 3.71 -0.63 16.81
N THR A 55 3.34 -0.78 18.07
CA THR A 55 3.40 -2.07 18.77
C THR A 55 2.48 -3.11 18.13
N ALA A 56 1.26 -2.71 17.79
CA ALA A 56 0.29 -3.59 17.12
C ALA A 56 0.76 -3.98 15.72
N ALA A 57 1.33 -3.06 14.94
CA ALA A 57 1.88 -3.35 13.62
C ALA A 57 2.98 -4.43 13.66
N ARG A 58 3.85 -4.38 14.68
CA ARG A 58 4.94 -5.37 14.90
C ARG A 58 4.44 -6.74 15.35
N THR A 59 3.37 -6.78 16.17
CA THR A 59 2.96 -8.01 16.88
C THR A 59 1.76 -8.72 16.27
N LYS A 60 0.91 -8.00 15.52
CA LYS A 60 -0.33 -8.55 14.97
C LYS A 60 -0.22 -8.95 13.50
N HIS A 61 0.87 -8.58 12.83
CA HIS A 61 1.11 -8.88 11.41
C HIS A 61 -0.11 -8.52 10.53
N PRO A 62 -0.56 -7.26 10.54
CA PRO A 62 -1.72 -6.86 9.74
C PRO A 62 -1.44 -6.96 8.24
N VAL A 63 -2.47 -7.19 7.43
CA VAL A 63 -2.38 -7.18 5.96
C VAL A 63 -2.41 -5.77 5.36
N ALA A 64 -2.88 -4.78 6.14
CA ALA A 64 -2.83 -3.35 5.83
C ALA A 64 -3.02 -2.53 7.12
N ILE A 65 -2.53 -1.30 7.11
CA ILE A 65 -2.69 -0.31 8.19
C ILE A 65 -3.43 0.90 7.64
N ILE A 66 -4.49 1.32 8.32
CA ILE A 66 -5.10 2.63 8.18
C ILE A 66 -4.55 3.47 9.33
N LEU A 67 -3.88 4.58 9.01
CA LEU A 67 -3.05 5.31 9.95
C LEU A 67 -3.37 6.80 9.89
N ASP A 68 -3.94 7.35 10.96
CA ASP A 68 -4.07 8.79 11.08
C ASP A 68 -2.69 9.44 11.25
N VAL A 69 -2.53 10.60 10.63
CA VAL A 69 -1.31 11.40 10.77
C VAL A 69 -1.29 12.11 12.12
N GLY A 70 -2.43 12.62 12.58
CA GLY A 70 -2.57 13.46 13.78
C GLY A 70 -2.66 12.71 15.10
N LEU A 71 -1.91 11.64 15.31
CA LEU A 71 -2.00 10.80 16.50
C LEU A 71 -1.31 11.39 17.73
N PRO A 72 -1.82 11.11 18.95
CA PRO A 72 -1.12 11.42 20.19
C PRO A 72 0.12 10.53 20.39
N GLY A 73 1.12 11.08 21.09
CA GLY A 73 2.39 10.43 21.36
C GLY A 73 3.39 10.62 20.25
N ILE A 74 3.44 9.72 19.30
CA ILE A 74 4.16 9.88 18.03
C ILE A 74 3.14 9.98 16.88
N ASP A 75 3.38 10.85 15.93
CA ASP A 75 2.47 11.03 14.81
C ASP A 75 2.54 9.85 13.83
N GLY A 76 1.54 9.74 12.93
CA GLY A 76 1.45 8.63 12.00
C GLY A 76 2.60 8.60 11.01
N THR A 77 3.19 9.74 10.66
CA THR A 77 4.33 9.79 9.73
C THR A 77 5.55 9.16 10.38
N GLU A 78 5.80 9.42 11.66
CA GLU A 78 6.87 8.81 12.42
C GLU A 78 6.65 7.30 12.63
N VAL A 79 5.38 6.87 12.86
CA VAL A 79 5.03 5.43 12.89
C VAL A 79 5.41 4.75 11.58
N CYS A 80 5.02 5.33 10.43
CA CYS A 80 5.35 4.80 9.11
C CYS A 80 6.87 4.75 8.90
N ARG A 81 7.60 5.82 9.22
CA ARG A 81 9.05 5.90 9.09
C ARG A 81 9.76 4.80 9.90
N GLN A 82 9.33 4.56 11.15
CA GLN A 82 9.91 3.50 11.99
C GLN A 82 9.64 2.11 11.42
N LEU A 83 8.44 1.83 10.92
CA LEU A 83 8.14 0.57 10.27
C LEU A 83 9.05 0.33 9.06
N ARG A 84 9.26 1.32 8.20
CA ARG A 84 10.14 1.21 7.04
C ARG A 84 11.62 1.03 7.43
N ALA A 85 12.07 1.70 8.49
CA ALA A 85 13.43 1.52 9.02
C ALA A 85 13.68 0.09 9.58
N GLU A 86 12.62 -0.64 9.89
CA GLU A 86 12.65 -2.04 10.37
C GLU A 86 12.37 -3.06 9.25
N ASP A 87 12.46 -2.65 7.97
CA ASP A 87 12.08 -3.47 6.81
C ASP A 87 10.65 -4.02 6.87
N ASN A 88 9.75 -3.37 7.62
CA ASN A 88 8.34 -3.71 7.65
C ASN A 88 7.60 -2.96 6.53
N TRP A 89 7.31 -3.67 5.45
CA TRP A 89 6.68 -3.15 4.22
C TRP A 89 5.17 -3.42 4.17
N VAL A 90 4.52 -3.60 5.33
CA VAL A 90 3.06 -3.69 5.39
C VAL A 90 2.43 -2.47 4.69
N PRO A 91 1.41 -2.65 3.84
CA PRO A 91 0.72 -1.56 3.18
C PRO A 91 0.13 -0.55 4.16
N VAL A 92 0.40 0.74 3.96
CA VAL A 92 -0.06 1.85 4.80
C VAL A 92 -0.90 2.83 3.99
N ILE A 93 -2.11 3.11 4.48
CA ILE A 93 -2.98 4.19 3.99
C ILE A 93 -3.02 5.28 5.04
N PHE A 94 -2.54 6.48 4.72
CA PHE A 94 -2.72 7.62 5.60
C PHE A 94 -4.14 8.16 5.54
N CYS A 95 -4.71 8.46 6.71
CA CYS A 95 -5.90 9.29 6.87
C CYS A 95 -5.48 10.62 7.48
N THR A 96 -5.78 11.74 6.83
CA THR A 96 -5.31 13.04 7.30
C THR A 96 -6.35 14.13 7.11
N ALA A 97 -6.45 15.06 8.08
CA ALA A 97 -7.23 16.28 7.94
C ALA A 97 -6.50 17.37 7.13
N ARG A 98 -5.24 17.13 6.78
CA ARG A 98 -4.42 18.10 6.06
C ARG A 98 -4.70 18.01 4.56
N ASP A 99 -5.33 19.06 4.05
CA ASP A 99 -5.66 19.20 2.61
C ASP A 99 -4.49 19.70 1.77
N ASP A 100 -3.37 20.09 2.40
CA ASP A 100 -2.22 20.62 1.69
C ASP A 100 -1.55 19.54 0.84
N GLU A 101 -1.37 19.85 -0.43
CA GLU A 101 -0.71 18.99 -1.40
C GLU A 101 0.71 18.60 -0.96
N VAL A 102 1.38 19.49 -0.23
CA VAL A 102 2.73 19.29 0.31
C VAL A 102 2.73 18.17 1.37
N ASP A 103 1.75 18.17 2.29
CA ASP A 103 1.65 17.13 3.33
C ASP A 103 1.34 15.75 2.74
N ARG A 104 0.55 15.70 1.67
CA ARG A 104 0.25 14.45 0.93
C ARG A 104 1.48 13.88 0.24
N VAL A 105 2.25 14.73 -0.42
CA VAL A 105 3.51 14.35 -1.06
C VAL A 105 4.49 13.82 -0.02
N LEU A 106 4.66 14.54 1.10
CA LEU A 106 5.53 14.15 2.20
C LEU A 106 5.16 12.78 2.79
N GLY A 107 3.85 12.52 2.99
CA GLY A 107 3.38 11.23 3.49
C GLY A 107 3.72 10.07 2.56
N LEU A 108 3.55 10.23 1.26
CA LEU A 108 3.95 9.23 0.26
C LEU A 108 5.47 9.08 0.17
N GLU A 109 6.24 10.16 0.29
CA GLU A 109 7.71 10.14 0.33
C GLU A 109 8.25 9.35 1.52
N LEU A 110 7.51 9.28 2.63
CA LEU A 110 7.85 8.46 3.80
C LEU A 110 7.53 6.96 3.62
N GLY A 111 7.03 6.57 2.45
CA GLY A 111 6.78 5.18 2.09
C GLY A 111 5.37 4.69 2.39
N ALA A 112 4.38 5.57 2.48
CA ALA A 112 2.98 5.16 2.46
C ALA A 112 2.56 4.72 1.05
N ASP A 113 1.60 3.81 0.97
CA ASP A 113 1.10 3.26 -0.29
C ASP A 113 -0.04 4.11 -0.87
N ASP A 114 -0.77 4.79 -0.01
CA ASP A 114 -1.90 5.64 -0.39
C ASP A 114 -2.24 6.63 0.74
N TYR A 115 -3.13 7.58 0.44
CA TYR A 115 -3.67 8.52 1.44
C TYR A 115 -5.14 8.83 1.17
N VAL A 116 -5.85 9.23 2.22
CA VAL A 116 -7.25 9.68 2.17
C VAL A 116 -7.41 10.93 3.02
N THR A 117 -8.03 11.96 2.48
CA THR A 117 -8.30 13.21 3.22
C THR A 117 -9.60 13.14 4.00
N LYS A 118 -9.59 13.59 5.25
CA LYS A 118 -10.80 13.77 6.07
C LYS A 118 -11.53 15.08 5.67
N PRO A 119 -12.86 15.07 5.53
CA PRO A 119 -13.78 13.96 5.75
C PRO A 119 -13.81 12.98 4.56
N PHE A 120 -13.79 11.70 4.83
CA PHE A 120 -13.81 10.64 3.82
C PHE A 120 -15.04 9.76 3.90
N SER A 121 -15.35 9.08 2.80
CA SER A 121 -16.34 8.00 2.81
C SER A 121 -15.70 6.71 3.34
N PRO A 122 -16.26 6.02 4.35
CA PRO A 122 -15.75 4.74 4.80
C PRO A 122 -15.69 3.69 3.67
N ARG A 123 -16.59 3.78 2.70
CA ARG A 123 -16.58 2.92 1.51
C ARG A 123 -15.34 3.14 0.64
N GLU A 124 -14.87 4.38 0.58
CA GLU A 124 -13.65 4.74 -0.15
C GLU A 124 -12.43 4.09 0.51
N VAL A 125 -12.26 4.27 1.82
CA VAL A 125 -11.13 3.67 2.57
C VAL A 125 -11.13 2.14 2.42
N VAL A 126 -12.30 1.50 2.55
CA VAL A 126 -12.43 0.07 2.36
C VAL A 126 -12.08 -0.39 0.94
N ALA A 127 -12.48 0.38 -0.09
CA ALA A 127 -12.12 0.07 -1.47
C ALA A 127 -10.60 0.13 -1.69
N ARG A 128 -9.92 1.10 -1.07
CA ARG A 128 -8.45 1.24 -1.09
C ARG A 128 -7.76 0.07 -0.39
N VAL A 129 -8.20 -0.29 0.82
CA VAL A 129 -7.70 -1.47 1.55
C VAL A 129 -7.85 -2.73 0.71
N LYS A 130 -9.04 -2.96 0.12
CA LYS A 130 -9.29 -4.12 -0.75
C LYS A 130 -8.35 -4.14 -1.96
N SER A 131 -8.11 -3.00 -2.56
CA SER A 131 -7.20 -2.88 -3.71
C SER A 131 -5.76 -3.24 -3.32
N LEU A 132 -5.25 -2.71 -2.20
CA LEU A 132 -3.91 -3.02 -1.69
C LEU A 132 -3.77 -4.50 -1.32
N VAL A 133 -4.69 -5.05 -0.53
CA VAL A 133 -4.64 -6.46 -0.09
C VAL A 133 -4.79 -7.43 -1.26
N ARG A 134 -5.65 -7.14 -2.24
CA ARG A 134 -5.78 -7.96 -3.45
C ARG A 134 -4.47 -8.03 -4.23
N ARG A 135 -3.77 -6.92 -4.37
CA ARG A 135 -2.50 -6.84 -5.11
C ARG A 135 -1.39 -7.58 -4.40
N SER A 136 -1.29 -7.48 -3.08
CA SER A 136 -0.31 -8.24 -2.30
C SER A 136 -0.55 -9.75 -2.32
N GLY A 137 -1.79 -10.21 -2.61
CA GLY A 137 -2.16 -11.62 -2.70
C GLY A 137 -2.16 -12.21 -4.12
N LEU A 138 -2.10 -11.38 -5.18
CA LEU A 138 -2.05 -11.83 -6.56
C LEU A 138 -0.60 -12.08 -7.01
N ALA A 139 0.05 -13.12 -6.46
CA ALA A 139 1.19 -13.72 -7.15
C ALA A 139 0.69 -14.25 -8.50
N HIS A 140 1.20 -13.73 -9.60
CA HIS A 140 0.98 -14.30 -10.93
C HIS A 140 1.68 -15.64 -10.97
N ARG A 141 0.91 -16.72 -10.88
CA ARG A 141 1.39 -18.08 -10.57
C ARG A 141 2.33 -18.70 -11.61
N ASP A 142 2.60 -18.07 -12.75
CA ASP A 142 3.45 -18.64 -13.80
C ASP A 142 4.22 -17.60 -14.63
N SER A 143 4.52 -16.42 -14.09
CA SER A 143 5.27 -15.39 -14.82
C SER A 143 6.77 -15.56 -14.61
N GLN A 144 7.53 -15.67 -15.69
CA GLN A 144 8.99 -15.55 -15.65
C GLN A 144 9.37 -14.14 -15.16
N PRO A 145 10.44 -13.97 -14.37
CA PRO A 145 10.96 -12.66 -14.01
C PRO A 145 11.25 -11.81 -15.25
N ILE A 146 10.85 -10.53 -15.21
CA ILE A 146 11.06 -9.58 -16.30
C ILE A 146 12.33 -8.77 -16.01
N THR A 147 13.30 -8.79 -16.92
CA THR A 147 14.53 -8.01 -16.76
C THR A 147 14.59 -6.89 -17.79
N ILE A 148 14.75 -5.65 -17.35
CA ILE A 148 14.92 -4.45 -18.16
C ILE A 148 16.09 -3.63 -17.60
N GLY A 149 17.15 -3.44 -18.40
CA GLY A 149 18.25 -2.53 -18.06
C GLY A 149 18.96 -2.83 -16.74
N GLY A 150 19.07 -4.08 -16.32
CA GLY A 150 19.72 -4.44 -15.05
C GLY A 150 18.78 -4.48 -13.84
N VAL A 151 17.49 -4.14 -14.03
CA VAL A 151 16.44 -4.33 -13.03
C VAL A 151 15.65 -5.59 -13.38
N THR A 152 15.57 -6.52 -12.44
CA THR A 152 14.79 -7.76 -12.55
C THR A 152 13.59 -7.68 -11.63
N VAL A 153 12.39 -7.87 -12.17
CA VAL A 153 11.10 -7.86 -11.44
C VAL A 153 10.53 -9.27 -11.44
N ASP A 154 10.52 -9.91 -10.27
CA ASP A 154 9.85 -11.20 -10.03
C ASP A 154 8.43 -10.94 -9.51
N THR A 155 7.45 -11.07 -10.39
CA THR A 155 6.03 -10.87 -10.06
C THR A 155 5.46 -12.02 -9.23
N THR A 156 6.06 -13.21 -9.27
CA THR A 156 5.64 -14.37 -8.49
C THR A 156 6.02 -14.22 -7.03
N GLN A 157 7.27 -13.79 -6.77
CA GLN A 157 7.76 -13.56 -5.41
C GLN A 157 7.52 -12.13 -4.91
N ARG A 158 7.09 -11.22 -5.78
CA ARG A 158 6.96 -9.78 -5.53
C ARG A 158 8.27 -9.16 -5.06
N ARG A 159 9.36 -9.50 -5.75
CA ARG A 159 10.71 -8.99 -5.46
C ARG A 159 11.30 -8.27 -6.65
N VAL A 160 12.16 -7.31 -6.35
CA VAL A 160 12.91 -6.54 -7.36
C VAL A 160 14.39 -6.63 -7.03
N TYR A 161 15.19 -6.82 -8.07
CA TYR A 161 16.65 -6.93 -7.95
C TYR A 161 17.34 -5.96 -8.89
N MET A 162 18.46 -5.38 -8.46
CA MET A 162 19.45 -4.71 -9.29
C MET A 162 20.71 -5.57 -9.29
N GLY A 163 20.97 -6.30 -10.39
CA GLY A 163 21.93 -7.38 -10.38
C GLY A 163 21.56 -8.43 -9.33
N ASP A 164 22.43 -8.68 -8.35
CA ASP A 164 22.21 -9.64 -7.26
C ASP A 164 21.63 -8.98 -5.98
N GLN A 165 21.45 -7.66 -5.97
CA GLN A 165 20.97 -6.93 -4.80
C GLN A 165 19.45 -6.78 -4.84
N GLU A 166 18.75 -7.25 -3.79
CA GLU A 166 17.33 -7.02 -3.60
C GLU A 166 17.06 -5.56 -3.24
N VAL A 167 16.04 -4.97 -3.86
CA VAL A 167 15.57 -3.60 -3.62
C VAL A 167 14.23 -3.63 -2.93
N SER A 168 14.17 -3.06 -1.73
CA SER A 168 12.93 -2.99 -0.93
C SER A 168 11.98 -1.92 -1.48
N LEU A 169 10.81 -2.36 -1.92
CA LEU A 169 9.75 -1.50 -2.44
C LEU A 169 8.49 -1.61 -1.57
N THR A 170 7.69 -0.54 -1.51
CA THR A 170 6.33 -0.62 -0.99
C THR A 170 5.45 -1.46 -1.92
N ALA A 171 4.28 -1.90 -1.46
CA ALA A 171 3.36 -2.67 -2.28
C ALA A 171 2.96 -1.90 -3.56
N THR A 172 2.72 -0.60 -3.43
CA THR A 172 2.30 0.26 -4.55
C THR A 172 3.45 0.58 -5.50
N GLU A 173 4.67 0.81 -5.01
CA GLU A 173 5.87 0.96 -5.85
C GLU A 173 6.13 -0.30 -6.67
N PHE A 174 6.03 -1.47 -6.04
CA PHE A 174 6.18 -2.74 -6.74
C PHE A 174 5.13 -2.90 -7.85
N ASP A 175 3.85 -2.66 -7.54
CA ASP A 175 2.75 -2.80 -8.49
C ASP A 175 2.89 -1.84 -9.67
N LEU A 176 3.31 -0.59 -9.42
CA LEU A 176 3.56 0.40 -10.47
C LEU A 176 4.72 -0.02 -11.37
N LEU A 177 5.84 -0.47 -10.81
CA LEU A 177 6.97 -0.95 -11.57
C LEU A 177 6.60 -2.19 -12.39
N ALA A 178 5.98 -3.18 -11.76
CA ALA A 178 5.54 -4.42 -12.42
C ALA A 178 4.60 -4.13 -13.60
N HIS A 179 3.65 -3.20 -13.40
CA HIS A 179 2.73 -2.78 -14.45
C HIS A 179 3.46 -2.14 -15.64
N LEU A 180 4.40 -1.24 -15.38
CA LEU A 180 5.17 -0.58 -16.44
C LEU A 180 6.06 -1.55 -17.21
N VAL A 181 6.74 -2.49 -16.52
CA VAL A 181 7.68 -3.42 -17.16
C VAL A 181 6.99 -4.58 -17.87
N ALA A 182 5.71 -4.83 -17.59
CA ALA A 182 4.92 -5.85 -18.28
C ALA A 182 4.70 -5.51 -19.77
N GLU A 183 4.67 -4.22 -20.13
CA GLU A 183 4.50 -3.75 -21.50
C GLU A 183 5.59 -2.72 -21.85
N PRO A 184 6.83 -3.15 -22.12
CA PRO A 184 7.94 -2.24 -22.41
C PRO A 184 7.67 -1.37 -23.64
N GLY A 185 7.95 -0.07 -23.51
CA GLY A 185 7.74 0.91 -24.58
C GLY A 185 6.31 1.47 -24.67
N ARG A 186 5.32 0.82 -24.06
CA ARG A 186 3.97 1.37 -23.98
C ARG A 186 3.95 2.59 -23.07
N VAL A 187 3.32 3.67 -23.54
CA VAL A 187 3.11 4.88 -22.76
C VAL A 187 1.76 4.81 -22.06
N PHE A 188 1.78 4.90 -20.74
CA PHE A 188 0.58 4.98 -19.93
C PHE A 188 0.37 6.42 -19.47
N SER A 189 -0.86 6.94 -19.59
CA SER A 189 -1.19 8.22 -18.99
C SER A 189 -1.24 8.09 -17.44
N ARG A 190 -1.14 9.22 -16.74
CA ARG A 190 -1.27 9.23 -15.28
C ARG A 190 -2.61 8.70 -14.80
N ASP A 191 -3.68 9.04 -15.51
CA ASP A 191 -5.03 8.56 -15.20
C ASP A 191 -5.16 7.04 -15.42
N GLN A 192 -4.56 6.50 -16.49
CA GLN A 192 -4.51 5.06 -16.73
C GLN A 192 -3.75 4.36 -15.60
N LEU A 193 -2.55 4.84 -15.24
CA LEU A 193 -1.78 4.27 -14.14
C LEU A 193 -2.56 4.33 -12.82
N LEU A 194 -3.22 5.44 -12.54
CA LEU A 194 -4.04 5.58 -11.34
C LEU A 194 -5.19 4.55 -11.32
N ALA A 195 -5.89 4.38 -12.44
CA ALA A 195 -6.98 3.43 -12.54
C ALA A 195 -6.49 1.97 -12.48
N GLU A 196 -5.40 1.63 -13.18
CA GLU A 196 -4.93 0.25 -13.33
C GLU A 196 -4.10 -0.22 -12.13
N VAL A 197 -3.29 0.67 -11.53
CA VAL A 197 -2.46 0.35 -10.37
C VAL A 197 -3.19 0.58 -9.06
N TRP A 198 -3.94 1.67 -8.88
CA TRP A 198 -4.67 1.94 -7.63
C TRP A 198 -6.10 1.38 -7.64
N GLY A 199 -6.68 1.13 -8.81
CA GLY A 199 -7.98 0.45 -8.96
C GLY A 199 -9.19 1.34 -8.69
N TYR A 200 -9.04 2.66 -8.75
CA TYR A 200 -10.15 3.61 -8.62
C TYR A 200 -9.92 4.84 -9.51
N ALA A 201 -11.01 5.37 -10.07
CA ALA A 201 -10.98 6.58 -10.86
C ALA A 201 -10.86 7.82 -9.96
N ALA A 202 -9.84 8.58 -10.20
CA ALA A 202 -9.59 10.00 -9.96
C ALA A 202 -10.44 10.83 -8.98
N VAL A 203 -10.58 10.43 -7.72
CA VAL A 203 -10.87 11.39 -6.63
C VAL A 203 -9.55 11.91 -6.04
N VAL A 204 -8.46 11.19 -6.24
CA VAL A 204 -7.10 11.52 -5.82
C VAL A 204 -6.34 12.05 -7.04
N GLY A 205 -5.73 13.22 -6.92
CA GLY A 205 -5.00 13.84 -8.02
C GLY A 205 -3.91 12.92 -8.59
N THR A 206 -3.67 13.00 -9.88
CA THR A 206 -2.66 12.21 -10.62
C THR A 206 -1.22 12.37 -10.09
N ARG A 207 -1.00 13.31 -9.18
CA ARG A 207 0.28 13.58 -8.53
C ARG A 207 0.81 12.42 -7.69
N THR A 208 -0.10 11.56 -7.14
CA THR A 208 0.28 10.32 -6.47
C THR A 208 1.17 9.44 -7.35
N VAL A 209 0.86 9.34 -8.64
CA VAL A 209 1.68 8.58 -9.60
C VAL A 209 3.09 9.19 -9.73
N ASP A 210 3.18 10.53 -9.80
CA ASP A 210 4.47 11.22 -9.95
C ASP A 210 5.36 11.01 -8.72
N VAL A 211 4.79 11.00 -7.51
CA VAL A 211 5.53 10.73 -6.27
C VAL A 211 6.10 9.31 -6.25
N HIS A 212 5.27 8.29 -6.53
CA HIS A 212 5.74 6.91 -6.56
C HIS A 212 6.78 6.66 -7.67
N VAL A 213 6.66 7.34 -8.82
CA VAL A 213 7.70 7.29 -9.85
C VAL A 213 9.01 7.93 -9.36
N ALA A 214 8.94 9.04 -8.62
CA ALA A 214 10.12 9.67 -8.04
C ALA A 214 10.80 8.74 -7.02
N GLN A 215 10.02 8.09 -6.15
CA GLN A 215 10.52 7.11 -5.17
C GLN A 215 11.18 5.90 -5.87
N LEU A 216 10.53 5.33 -6.87
CA LEU A 216 11.11 4.24 -7.65
C LEU A 216 12.45 4.63 -8.29
N ARG A 217 12.53 5.82 -8.87
CA ARG A 217 13.79 6.33 -9.44
C ARG A 217 14.87 6.54 -8.39
N SER A 218 14.50 7.04 -7.21
CA SER A 218 15.44 7.21 -6.10
C SER A 218 16.01 5.86 -5.63
N LYS A 219 15.17 4.81 -5.56
CA LYS A 219 15.57 3.46 -5.12
C LYS A 219 16.34 2.68 -6.19
N LEU A 220 16.00 2.86 -7.47
CA LEU A 220 16.62 2.14 -8.59
C LEU A 220 17.80 2.89 -9.22
N GLY A 221 18.00 4.17 -8.87
CA GLY A 221 19.10 4.99 -9.39
C GLY A 221 19.14 5.02 -10.93
N ASP A 222 20.35 4.96 -11.48
CA ASP A 222 20.59 5.01 -12.93
C ASP A 222 20.07 3.75 -13.67
N ALA A 223 19.81 2.65 -12.94
CA ALA A 223 19.23 1.43 -13.51
C ALA A 223 17.70 1.55 -13.73
N SER A 224 17.06 2.63 -13.25
CA SER A 224 15.61 2.80 -13.37
C SER A 224 15.13 2.72 -14.81
N PRO A 225 14.25 1.76 -15.15
CA PRO A 225 13.73 1.63 -16.51
C PRO A 225 12.62 2.63 -16.82
N ILE A 226 12.26 3.52 -15.88
CA ILE A 226 11.09 4.39 -16.01
C ILE A 226 11.46 5.67 -16.80
N ARG A 227 10.83 5.86 -17.95
CA ARG A 227 10.93 7.05 -18.78
C ARG A 227 9.71 7.96 -18.62
N THR A 228 9.94 9.27 -18.51
CA THR A 228 8.85 10.27 -18.56
C THR A 228 8.53 10.64 -20.02
N VAL A 229 7.28 10.57 -20.40
CA VAL A 229 6.74 11.13 -21.64
C VAL A 229 6.04 12.44 -21.29
N ARG A 230 6.73 13.56 -21.57
CA ARG A 230 6.25 14.90 -21.17
C ARG A 230 4.83 15.16 -21.68
N GLY A 231 3.98 15.69 -20.81
CA GLY A 231 2.60 16.00 -21.12
C GLY A 231 1.66 14.79 -21.22
N VAL A 232 2.18 13.54 -21.13
CA VAL A 232 1.39 12.30 -21.23
C VAL A 232 1.45 11.47 -19.95
N GLY A 233 2.63 10.92 -19.62
CA GLY A 233 2.76 10.00 -18.47
C GLY A 233 4.10 9.28 -18.48
N TYR A 234 4.08 7.96 -18.29
CA TYR A 234 5.26 7.14 -18.08
C TYR A 234 5.27 5.88 -18.96
N ALA A 235 6.47 5.40 -19.23
CA ALA A 235 6.73 4.13 -19.91
C ALA A 235 7.95 3.46 -19.29
N SER A 236 8.13 2.16 -19.49
CA SER A 236 9.40 1.49 -19.23
C SER A 236 10.19 1.32 -20.52
N GLU A 237 11.51 1.53 -20.45
CA GLU A 237 12.45 1.23 -21.53
C GLU A 237 13.82 0.89 -20.96
N VAL A 238 14.66 0.23 -21.76
CA VAL A 238 16.06 -0.01 -21.38
C VAL A 238 16.75 1.34 -21.20
N PRO A 239 17.38 1.61 -20.03
CA PRO A 239 18.14 2.84 -19.84
C PRO A 239 19.23 2.98 -20.92
N ARG A 240 19.27 4.13 -21.58
CA ARG A 240 20.34 4.47 -22.51
C ARG A 240 21.49 5.02 -21.68
N HIS A 241 22.53 4.23 -21.54
CA HIS A 241 23.79 4.77 -21.03
C HIS A 241 24.35 5.70 -22.10
N GLY A 242 24.35 7.00 -21.81
CA GLY A 242 24.97 8.04 -22.65
C GLY A 242 26.49 8.08 -22.44
#